data_5c7b85f195e7dd413f5c22633b502e96
#
_entry.id   5c7b85f195e7dd413f5c22633b502e96
#
_cell.length_a   1.000
_cell.length_b   1.000
_cell.length_c   1.000
_cell.angle_alpha   90.00
_cell.angle_beta   90.00
_cell.angle_gamma   90.00
#
_symmetry.space_group_name_H-M   'P 1'
#
loop_
_entity.id
_entity.type
_entity.pdbx_description
1 polymer ?
#
loop_
_entity_poly.entity_id
_entity_poly.type
_entity_poly.pdbx_seq_one_letter_code
_entity_poly.pdbx_strand_id
1 'polypeptide(L)'
;MMERRRPERRPEVPTGVTGNEGKRKMAITAEQVKELRERTGAGMMECKRALEETGGDMEAAINILRARGAAKAAKRAAREAREGAIGSYVHMNGKIGVLVEVNCETDFVARTEDFQTLVRDLAMHIAAANPLAVTPEEIPADVVERERAIYREQAKNEGKPENLWDKIVEGKLKKFFEENALMRQAFVKDPDKTIEQLVTEVSARTGENIVVRRFVRFALGE
;
A
#
# COMPACT_ATOMS: atom_id res chain seq x y z
N MET A 1 38.62 21.60 -82.38
CA MET A 1 37.44 20.82 -82.06
C MET A 1 37.49 20.49 -80.55
N MET A 2 36.87 21.35 -79.75
CA MET A 2 36.91 21.28 -78.27
C MET A 2 35.55 20.78 -77.79
N GLU A 3 35.54 19.57 -77.26
CA GLU A 3 34.38 18.90 -76.74
C GLU A 3 34.12 19.33 -75.24
N ARG A 4 33.01 20.07 -75.06
CA ARG A 4 32.63 20.58 -73.72
C ARG A 4 31.97 19.43 -72.93
N ARG A 5 32.64 18.93 -71.89
CA ARG A 5 32.10 17.99 -70.93
C ARG A 5 30.96 18.67 -70.10
N ARG A 6 29.78 18.01 -70.02
CA ARG A 6 28.68 18.44 -69.22
C ARG A 6 29.03 18.11 -67.73
N PRO A 7 28.64 18.95 -66.74
CA PRO A 7 28.82 18.63 -65.34
C PRO A 7 27.84 17.55 -64.90
N GLU A 8 28.36 16.54 -64.20
CA GLU A 8 27.57 15.46 -63.55
C GLU A 8 26.66 16.05 -62.46
N ARG A 9 25.38 15.65 -62.51
CA ARG A 9 24.42 15.95 -61.44
C ARG A 9 24.79 15.13 -60.20
N ARG A 10 24.99 15.80 -59.07
CA ARG A 10 25.06 15.16 -57.76
C ARG A 10 23.73 14.52 -57.43
N PRO A 11 23.70 13.30 -56.80
CA PRO A 11 22.46 12.70 -56.34
C PRO A 11 21.89 13.53 -55.18
N GLU A 12 20.61 13.84 -55.23
CA GLU A 12 19.85 14.45 -54.13
C GLU A 12 19.75 13.44 -52.98
N VAL A 13 20.24 13.85 -51.80
CA VAL A 13 20.05 13.13 -50.53
C VAL A 13 18.60 13.36 -50.11
N PRO A 14 17.79 12.34 -49.90
CA PRO A 14 16.45 12.53 -49.37
C PRO A 14 16.57 13.08 -47.95
N THR A 15 16.10 14.30 -47.73
CA THR A 15 15.92 14.91 -46.43
C THR A 15 14.95 14.03 -45.64
N GLY A 16 15.51 13.32 -44.67
CA GLY A 16 14.75 12.46 -43.75
C GLY A 16 13.63 13.27 -43.09
N VAL A 17 12.45 12.77 -43.28
CA VAL A 17 11.25 13.15 -42.52
C VAL A 17 11.54 12.83 -41.06
N THR A 18 11.88 13.86 -40.30
CA THR A 18 11.82 13.78 -38.83
C THR A 18 10.36 13.64 -38.45
N GLY A 19 9.92 12.39 -38.38
CA GLY A 19 8.64 12.02 -37.73
C GLY A 19 8.73 12.37 -36.27
N ASN A 20 8.35 13.59 -35.93
CA ASN A 20 7.93 13.95 -34.61
C ASN A 20 6.57 13.24 -34.36
N GLU A 21 6.62 11.96 -33.96
CA GLU A 21 5.47 11.30 -33.37
C GLU A 21 5.15 12.00 -32.05
N GLY A 22 4.51 13.16 -32.16
CA GLY A 22 3.85 13.82 -31.05
C GLY A 22 2.89 12.81 -30.44
N LYS A 23 3.23 12.26 -29.26
CA LYS A 23 2.26 11.56 -28.40
C LYS A 23 1.02 12.44 -28.37
N ARG A 24 -0.04 12.06 -29.11
CA ARG A 24 -1.36 12.65 -28.97
C ARG A 24 -1.71 12.52 -27.49
N LYS A 25 -1.66 13.63 -26.75
CA LYS A 25 -2.22 13.69 -25.41
C LYS A 25 -3.69 13.34 -25.57
N MET A 26 -4.05 12.12 -25.21
CA MET A 26 -5.47 11.74 -25.15
C MET A 26 -6.13 12.72 -24.18
N ALA A 27 -7.19 13.38 -24.63
CA ALA A 27 -7.95 14.28 -23.78
C ALA A 27 -8.55 13.47 -22.63
N ILE A 28 -8.09 13.74 -21.41
CA ILE A 28 -8.63 13.09 -20.21
C ILE A 28 -10.07 13.56 -20.02
N THR A 29 -11.00 12.62 -19.95
CA THR A 29 -12.43 12.95 -19.79
C THR A 29 -12.79 13.18 -18.32
N ALA A 30 -13.88 13.91 -18.08
CA ALA A 30 -14.39 14.15 -16.74
C ALA A 30 -14.83 12.83 -16.07
N GLU A 31 -15.35 11.88 -16.86
CA GLU A 31 -15.74 10.54 -16.41
C GLU A 31 -14.54 9.75 -15.88
N GLN A 32 -13.42 9.75 -16.60
CA GLN A 32 -12.19 9.08 -16.15
C GLN A 32 -11.67 9.67 -14.84
N VAL A 33 -11.72 10.99 -14.69
CA VAL A 33 -11.31 11.67 -13.44
C VAL A 33 -12.25 11.30 -12.30
N LYS A 34 -13.56 11.24 -12.56
CA LYS A 34 -14.57 10.84 -11.58
C LYS A 34 -14.37 9.40 -11.14
N GLU A 35 -14.21 8.47 -12.08
CA GLU A 35 -13.96 7.05 -11.80
C GLU A 35 -12.69 6.86 -10.96
N LEU A 36 -11.58 7.50 -11.37
CA LEU A 36 -10.33 7.41 -10.62
C LEU A 36 -10.49 7.96 -9.19
N ARG A 37 -11.25 9.04 -9.02
CA ARG A 37 -11.55 9.60 -7.70
C ARG A 37 -12.39 8.64 -6.84
N GLU A 38 -13.41 8.02 -7.41
CA GLU A 38 -14.24 7.03 -6.71
C GLU A 38 -13.42 5.81 -6.26
N ARG A 39 -12.49 5.35 -7.10
CA ARG A 39 -11.59 4.22 -6.79
C ARG A 39 -10.49 4.55 -5.77
N THR A 40 -10.01 5.79 -5.73
CA THR A 40 -8.82 6.15 -4.92
C THR A 40 -9.12 7.08 -3.76
N GLY A 41 -10.26 7.79 -3.80
CA GLY A 41 -10.58 8.86 -2.85
C GLY A 41 -9.67 10.09 -2.95
N ALA A 42 -8.75 10.16 -3.92
CA ALA A 42 -7.84 11.29 -4.10
C ALA A 42 -8.56 12.55 -4.59
N GLY A 43 -7.94 13.71 -4.40
CA GLY A 43 -8.50 14.99 -4.87
C GLY A 43 -8.65 15.02 -6.40
N MET A 44 -9.72 15.66 -6.91
CA MET A 44 -10.04 15.72 -8.34
C MET A 44 -8.85 16.20 -9.21
N MET A 45 -8.13 17.23 -8.75
CA MET A 45 -6.97 17.76 -9.47
C MET A 45 -5.76 16.81 -9.43
N GLU A 46 -5.62 16.00 -8.39
CA GLU A 46 -4.60 14.97 -8.29
C GLU A 46 -4.91 13.82 -9.25
N CYS A 47 -6.17 13.37 -9.30
CA CYS A 47 -6.63 12.37 -10.26
C CYS A 47 -6.40 12.82 -11.71
N LYS A 48 -6.78 14.06 -12.04
CA LYS A 48 -6.55 14.62 -13.37
C LYS A 48 -5.07 14.61 -13.75
N ARG A 49 -4.18 15.10 -12.88
CA ARG A 49 -2.74 15.09 -13.12
C ARG A 49 -2.17 13.69 -13.28
N ALA A 50 -2.61 12.74 -12.44
CA ALA A 50 -2.16 11.35 -12.54
C ALA A 50 -2.55 10.74 -13.88
N LEU A 51 -3.79 10.97 -14.36
CA LEU A 51 -4.23 10.52 -15.69
C LEU A 51 -3.46 11.21 -16.83
N GLU A 52 -3.20 12.51 -16.71
CA GLU A 52 -2.39 13.24 -17.71
C GLU A 52 -0.96 12.68 -17.80
N GLU A 53 -0.34 12.36 -16.67
CA GLU A 53 1.01 11.77 -16.59
C GLU A 53 1.06 10.35 -17.17
N THR A 54 0.00 9.58 -17.00
CA THR A 54 -0.09 8.20 -17.50
C THR A 54 -0.70 8.08 -18.89
N GLY A 55 -1.07 9.21 -19.53
CA GLY A 55 -1.72 9.19 -20.84
C GLY A 55 -3.11 8.54 -20.83
N GLY A 56 -3.81 8.56 -19.70
CA GLY A 56 -5.15 7.99 -19.53
C GLY A 56 -5.16 6.55 -19.01
N ASP A 57 -4.00 5.96 -18.70
CA ASP A 57 -3.92 4.62 -18.09
C ASP A 57 -4.39 4.69 -16.62
N MET A 58 -5.53 4.06 -16.36
CA MET A 58 -6.20 4.08 -15.05
C MET A 58 -5.38 3.36 -13.98
N GLU A 59 -4.83 2.18 -14.28
CA GLU A 59 -4.07 1.38 -13.29
C GLU A 59 -2.72 2.05 -12.96
N ALA A 60 -2.03 2.58 -13.96
CA ALA A 60 -0.83 3.36 -13.74
C ALA A 60 -1.12 4.64 -12.91
N ALA A 61 -2.25 5.31 -13.16
CA ALA A 61 -2.68 6.48 -12.38
C ALA A 61 -2.98 6.12 -10.91
N ILE A 62 -3.64 4.99 -10.66
CA ILE A 62 -3.86 4.46 -9.29
C ILE A 62 -2.52 4.25 -8.59
N ASN A 63 -1.55 3.60 -9.25
CA ASN A 63 -0.25 3.32 -8.67
C ASN A 63 0.53 4.61 -8.32
N ILE A 64 0.47 5.62 -9.20
CA ILE A 64 1.06 6.94 -8.92
C ILE A 64 0.38 7.60 -7.70
N LEU A 65 -0.94 7.56 -7.62
CA LEU A 65 -1.69 8.14 -6.50
C LEU A 65 -1.39 7.39 -5.19
N ARG A 66 -1.29 6.07 -5.21
CA ARG A 66 -0.87 5.26 -4.05
C ARG A 66 0.53 5.65 -3.56
N ALA A 67 1.51 5.73 -4.47
CA ALA A 67 2.87 6.14 -4.12
C ALA A 67 2.93 7.56 -3.52
N ARG A 68 2.18 8.51 -4.10
CA ARG A 68 2.08 9.87 -3.57
C ARG A 68 1.36 9.93 -2.22
N GLY A 69 0.32 9.14 -2.05
CA GLY A 69 -0.39 8.98 -0.78
C GLY A 69 0.52 8.47 0.32
N ALA A 70 1.28 7.42 0.05
CA ALA A 70 2.27 6.86 0.97
C ALA A 70 3.35 7.90 1.37
N ALA A 71 3.90 8.64 0.39
CA ALA A 71 4.88 9.68 0.67
C ALA A 71 4.30 10.84 1.53
N LYS A 72 3.03 11.19 1.34
CA LYS A 72 2.35 12.20 2.17
C LYS A 72 2.07 11.65 3.58
N ALA A 73 1.64 10.40 3.70
CA ALA A 73 1.42 9.73 4.98
C ALA A 73 2.71 9.66 5.79
N ALA A 74 3.84 9.27 5.18
CA ALA A 74 5.15 9.25 5.84
C ALA A 74 5.55 10.62 6.40
N LYS A 75 5.28 11.71 5.67
CA LYS A 75 5.52 13.09 6.17
C LYS A 75 4.63 13.47 7.35
N ARG A 76 3.45 12.87 7.48
CA ARG A 76 2.51 13.13 8.57
C ARG A 76 2.74 12.23 9.78
N ALA A 77 3.44 11.10 9.62
CA ALA A 77 3.65 10.13 10.69
C ALA A 77 4.26 10.73 11.98
N ALA A 78 5.00 11.85 11.86
CA ALA A 78 5.54 12.58 13.00
C ALA A 78 4.54 13.53 13.68
N ARG A 79 3.31 13.71 13.13
CA ARG A 79 2.30 14.56 13.75
C ARG A 79 1.60 13.80 14.86
N GLU A 80 1.30 14.51 15.92
CA GLU A 80 0.63 13.92 17.07
C GLU A 80 -0.84 13.60 16.72
N ALA A 81 -1.28 12.38 17.05
CA ALA A 81 -2.63 11.90 16.88
C ALA A 81 -3.16 11.47 18.25
N ARG A 82 -3.92 12.35 18.91
CA ARG A 82 -4.48 12.11 20.26
C ARG A 82 -5.98 11.91 20.26
N GLU A 83 -6.66 12.38 19.24
CA GLU A 83 -8.08 12.14 19.02
C GLU A 83 -8.29 10.78 18.36
N GLY A 84 -9.53 10.36 18.13
CA GLY A 84 -9.80 9.08 17.46
C GLY A 84 -11.02 8.37 17.99
N ALA A 85 -11.02 7.04 17.88
CA ALA A 85 -12.10 6.20 18.39
C ALA A 85 -11.60 4.84 18.88
N ILE A 86 -12.35 4.25 19.81
CA ILE A 86 -12.23 2.84 20.18
C ILE A 86 -13.31 2.07 19.43
N GLY A 87 -12.88 1.22 18.49
CA GLY A 87 -13.76 0.28 17.81
C GLY A 87 -13.94 -1.00 18.58
N SER A 88 -15.13 -1.60 18.47
CA SER A 88 -15.42 -2.90 19.04
C SER A 88 -16.05 -3.82 18.00
N TYR A 89 -15.74 -5.10 18.10
CA TYR A 89 -16.38 -6.13 17.30
C TYR A 89 -16.58 -7.41 18.13
N VAL A 90 -17.78 -7.93 18.11
CA VAL A 90 -18.09 -9.23 18.70
C VAL A 90 -18.54 -10.14 17.56
N HIS A 91 -17.80 -11.21 17.34
CA HIS A 91 -18.13 -12.17 16.30
C HIS A 91 -19.39 -12.98 16.66
N MET A 92 -20.09 -13.46 15.62
CA MET A 92 -21.29 -14.28 15.78
C MET A 92 -21.10 -15.34 16.87
N ASN A 93 -22.06 -15.49 17.74
CA ASN A 93 -22.07 -16.38 18.91
C ASN A 93 -21.29 -15.85 20.13
N GLY A 94 -20.75 -14.64 20.12
CA GLY A 94 -20.09 -14.05 21.28
C GLY A 94 -18.79 -14.73 21.73
N LYS A 95 -18.19 -15.58 20.88
CA LYS A 95 -16.98 -16.33 21.23
C LYS A 95 -15.68 -15.57 21.02
N ILE A 96 -15.70 -14.55 20.18
CA ILE A 96 -14.54 -13.68 19.90
C ILE A 96 -15.00 -12.24 20.08
N GLY A 97 -14.24 -11.49 20.87
CA GLY A 97 -14.43 -10.05 21.07
C GLY A 97 -13.14 -9.28 20.85
N VAL A 98 -13.24 -8.12 20.23
CA VAL A 98 -12.10 -7.23 19.92
C VAL A 98 -12.43 -5.81 20.34
N LEU A 99 -11.44 -5.12 20.93
CA LEU A 99 -11.38 -3.67 21.04
C LEU A 99 -10.11 -3.19 20.33
N VAL A 100 -10.22 -2.13 19.54
CA VAL A 100 -9.08 -1.50 18.85
C VAL A 100 -9.13 0.01 19.04
N GLU A 101 -8.01 0.61 19.42
CA GLU A 101 -7.82 2.06 19.50
C GLU A 101 -7.15 2.55 18.21
N VAL A 102 -7.84 3.45 17.50
CA VAL A 102 -7.34 4.11 16.29
C VAL A 102 -7.37 5.61 16.55
N ASN A 103 -6.22 6.25 16.40
CA ASN A 103 -6.06 7.68 16.63
C ASN A 103 -5.96 8.47 15.33
N CYS A 104 -6.40 9.74 15.38
CA CYS A 104 -6.24 10.77 14.36
C CYS A 104 -5.89 12.13 14.99
N GLU A 105 -5.67 13.15 14.16
CA GLU A 105 -5.24 14.46 14.67
C GLU A 105 -6.42 15.24 15.30
N THR A 106 -7.66 15.14 14.73
CA THR A 106 -8.82 15.89 15.19
C THR A 106 -10.07 15.02 15.41
N ASP A 107 -10.96 15.51 16.28
CA ASP A 107 -12.27 14.88 16.51
C ASP A 107 -13.21 14.99 15.29
N PHE A 108 -12.97 15.96 14.40
CA PHE A 108 -13.70 16.08 13.14
C PHE A 108 -13.46 14.87 12.24
N VAL A 109 -12.19 14.45 12.07
CA VAL A 109 -11.84 13.26 11.28
C VAL A 109 -12.34 12.00 11.96
N ALA A 110 -12.24 11.90 13.29
CA ALA A 110 -12.77 10.78 14.06
C ALA A 110 -14.25 10.48 13.79
N ARG A 111 -15.05 11.50 13.45
CA ARG A 111 -16.48 11.39 13.15
C ARG A 111 -16.81 11.09 11.69
N THR A 112 -15.83 11.14 10.79
CA THR A 112 -16.07 10.88 9.37
C THR A 112 -16.43 9.42 9.12
N GLU A 113 -17.22 9.17 8.08
CA GLU A 113 -17.61 7.82 7.68
C GLU A 113 -16.39 6.97 7.28
N ASP A 114 -15.42 7.57 6.57
CA ASP A 114 -14.17 6.91 6.18
C ASP A 114 -13.41 6.40 7.40
N PHE A 115 -13.23 7.24 8.43
CA PHE A 115 -12.54 6.85 9.66
C PHE A 115 -13.31 5.79 10.45
N GLN A 116 -14.61 5.97 10.63
CA GLN A 116 -15.46 5.02 11.34
C GLN A 116 -15.54 3.67 10.63
N THR A 117 -15.50 3.65 9.30
CA THR A 117 -15.44 2.42 8.52
C THR A 117 -14.10 1.72 8.72
N LEU A 118 -12.98 2.45 8.67
CA LEU A 118 -11.64 1.91 8.97
C LEU A 118 -11.63 1.24 10.36
N VAL A 119 -12.14 1.91 11.38
CA VAL A 119 -12.18 1.39 12.77
C VAL A 119 -12.96 0.08 12.86
N ARG A 120 -14.14 0.01 12.22
CA ARG A 120 -14.95 -1.22 12.15
C ARG A 120 -14.24 -2.35 11.40
N ASP A 121 -13.61 -2.01 10.28
CA ASP A 121 -12.90 -2.97 9.43
C ASP A 121 -11.67 -3.55 10.14
N LEU A 122 -10.92 -2.72 10.87
CA LEU A 122 -9.80 -3.17 11.70
C LEU A 122 -10.26 -4.10 12.81
N ALA A 123 -11.31 -3.74 13.54
CA ALA A 123 -11.82 -4.60 14.63
C ALA A 123 -12.26 -5.98 14.10
N MET A 124 -12.95 -6.02 12.97
CA MET A 124 -13.37 -7.26 12.31
C MET A 124 -12.16 -8.06 11.80
N HIS A 125 -11.18 -7.39 11.17
CA HIS A 125 -9.97 -8.03 10.67
C HIS A 125 -9.17 -8.67 11.81
N ILE A 126 -8.98 -7.98 12.95
CA ILE A 126 -8.29 -8.49 14.12
C ILE A 126 -9.01 -9.75 14.68
N ALA A 127 -10.34 -9.74 14.69
CA ALA A 127 -11.11 -10.91 15.12
C ALA A 127 -10.83 -12.13 14.23
N ALA A 128 -10.70 -11.95 12.93
CA ALA A 128 -10.52 -13.01 11.94
C ALA A 128 -9.06 -13.47 11.84
N ALA A 129 -8.11 -12.53 11.78
CA ALA A 129 -6.71 -12.79 11.46
C ALA A 129 -5.81 -13.03 12.70
N ASN A 130 -6.30 -12.73 13.91
CA ASN A 130 -5.60 -12.94 15.18
C ASN A 130 -4.13 -12.47 15.19
N PRO A 131 -3.82 -11.18 14.90
CA PRO A 131 -2.45 -10.70 14.96
C PRO A 131 -1.91 -10.71 16.39
N LEU A 132 -0.60 -10.86 16.54
CA LEU A 132 0.09 -10.83 17.85
C LEU A 132 0.37 -9.39 18.32
N ALA A 133 0.62 -8.47 17.39
CA ALA A 133 0.96 -7.07 17.65
C ALA A 133 0.51 -6.17 16.50
N VAL A 134 0.54 -4.84 16.69
CA VAL A 134 0.23 -3.90 15.63
C VAL A 134 1.34 -3.88 14.58
N THR A 135 2.60 -3.77 15.02
CA THR A 135 3.76 -3.76 14.11
C THR A 135 4.72 -4.92 14.42
N PRO A 136 5.62 -5.28 13.49
CA PRO A 136 6.64 -6.31 13.73
C PRO A 136 7.52 -6.02 14.95
N GLU A 137 7.83 -4.75 15.18
CA GLU A 137 8.71 -4.27 16.26
C GLU A 137 8.09 -4.43 17.64
N GLU A 138 6.75 -4.54 17.72
CA GLU A 138 6.00 -4.75 18.97
C GLU A 138 5.86 -6.23 19.33
N ILE A 139 6.19 -7.15 18.43
CA ILE A 139 6.20 -8.58 18.73
C ILE A 139 7.32 -8.86 19.75
N PRO A 140 7.04 -9.54 20.87
CA PRO A 140 8.04 -9.80 21.89
C PRO A 140 9.30 -10.47 21.32
N ALA A 141 10.47 -9.96 21.72
CA ALA A 141 11.75 -10.44 21.17
C ALA A 141 11.99 -11.94 21.44
N ASP A 142 11.54 -12.45 22.56
CA ASP A 142 11.64 -13.89 22.90
C ASP A 142 10.79 -14.77 21.95
N VAL A 143 9.65 -14.27 21.46
CA VAL A 143 8.83 -14.94 20.43
C VAL A 143 9.60 -14.99 19.11
N VAL A 144 10.15 -13.86 18.68
CA VAL A 144 10.92 -13.77 17.41
C VAL A 144 12.15 -14.69 17.47
N GLU A 145 12.90 -14.68 18.58
CA GLU A 145 14.08 -15.53 18.73
C GLU A 145 13.73 -17.02 18.77
N ARG A 146 12.60 -17.39 19.38
CA ARG A 146 12.08 -18.76 19.35
C ARG A 146 11.79 -19.21 17.93
N GLU A 147 11.07 -18.40 17.15
CA GLU A 147 10.77 -18.69 15.75
C GLU A 147 12.05 -18.76 14.91
N ARG A 148 13.03 -17.87 15.15
CA ARG A 148 14.36 -17.92 14.50
C ARG A 148 15.06 -19.24 14.74
N ALA A 149 15.07 -19.72 15.99
CA ALA A 149 15.69 -21.01 16.35
C ALA A 149 14.98 -22.19 15.67
N ILE A 150 13.64 -22.18 15.65
CA ILE A 150 12.83 -23.20 14.97
C ILE A 150 13.15 -23.24 13.47
N TYR A 151 13.17 -22.09 12.80
CA TYR A 151 13.45 -22.01 11.36
C TYR A 151 14.89 -22.45 11.01
N ARG A 152 15.84 -22.17 11.89
CA ARG A 152 17.24 -22.64 11.72
C ARG A 152 17.33 -24.16 11.82
N GLU A 153 16.67 -24.75 12.81
CA GLU A 153 16.63 -26.22 12.97
C GLU A 153 15.90 -26.89 11.79
N GLN A 154 14.83 -26.28 11.28
CA GLN A 154 14.14 -26.76 10.08
C GLN A 154 15.08 -26.75 8.86
N ALA A 155 15.83 -25.65 8.62
CA ALA A 155 16.77 -25.56 7.51
C ALA A 155 17.86 -26.65 7.60
N LYS A 156 18.35 -26.95 8.80
CA LYS A 156 19.31 -28.00 9.06
C LYS A 156 18.72 -29.38 8.75
N ASN A 157 17.51 -29.67 9.26
CA ASN A 157 16.83 -30.95 9.06
C ASN A 157 16.43 -31.18 7.59
N GLU A 158 16.18 -30.10 6.83
CA GLU A 158 15.96 -30.14 5.38
C GLU A 158 17.25 -30.35 4.57
N GLY A 159 18.41 -30.47 5.21
CA GLY A 159 19.71 -30.65 4.55
C GLY A 159 20.19 -29.45 3.75
N LYS A 160 19.71 -28.25 4.09
CA LYS A 160 20.17 -27.03 3.41
C LYS A 160 21.62 -26.73 3.74
N PRO A 161 22.43 -26.20 2.79
CA PRO A 161 23.79 -25.76 3.06
C PRO A 161 23.83 -24.69 4.16
N GLU A 162 24.81 -24.79 5.07
CA GLU A 162 24.91 -23.90 6.24
C GLU A 162 25.00 -22.42 5.86
N ASN A 163 25.71 -22.11 4.76
CA ASN A 163 25.84 -20.75 4.24
C ASN A 163 24.51 -20.13 3.75
N LEU A 164 23.43 -20.92 3.64
CA LEU A 164 22.10 -20.43 3.24
C LEU A 164 21.13 -20.31 4.41
N TRP A 165 21.48 -20.83 5.60
CA TRP A 165 20.54 -20.87 6.73
C TRP A 165 20.06 -19.48 7.13
N ASP A 166 20.94 -18.51 7.28
CA ASP A 166 20.55 -17.16 7.69
C ASP A 166 19.58 -16.52 6.67
N LYS A 167 19.83 -16.69 5.37
CA LYS A 167 18.93 -16.22 4.32
C LYS A 167 17.56 -16.90 4.35
N ILE A 168 17.52 -18.20 4.64
CA ILE A 168 16.29 -18.98 4.76
C ILE A 168 15.51 -18.52 5.99
N VAL A 169 16.18 -18.35 7.13
CA VAL A 169 15.60 -17.89 8.38
C VAL A 169 14.98 -16.50 8.21
N GLU A 170 15.73 -15.55 7.64
CA GLU A 170 15.20 -14.20 7.38
C GLU A 170 13.99 -14.22 6.45
N GLY A 171 13.98 -15.06 5.41
CA GLY A 171 12.84 -15.23 4.53
C GLY A 171 11.60 -15.81 5.24
N LYS A 172 11.80 -16.76 6.18
CA LYS A 172 10.72 -17.33 7.00
C LYS A 172 10.22 -16.33 8.06
N LEU A 173 11.12 -15.56 8.69
CA LEU A 173 10.75 -14.49 9.63
C LEU A 173 9.94 -13.39 8.94
N LYS A 174 10.28 -13.04 7.71
CA LYS A 174 9.48 -12.08 6.94
C LYS A 174 8.04 -12.55 6.80
N LYS A 175 7.81 -13.83 6.46
CA LYS A 175 6.46 -14.42 6.39
C LYS A 175 5.77 -14.44 7.75
N PHE A 176 6.52 -14.78 8.80
CA PHE A 176 6.00 -14.74 10.16
C PHE A 176 5.47 -13.34 10.52
N PHE A 177 6.20 -12.27 10.18
CA PHE A 177 5.73 -10.90 10.38
C PHE A 177 4.52 -10.55 9.51
N GLU A 178 4.49 -11.02 8.25
CA GLU A 178 3.34 -10.83 7.35
C GLU A 178 2.07 -11.51 7.89
N GLU A 179 2.20 -12.62 8.61
CA GLU A 179 1.10 -13.37 9.20
C GLU A 179 0.68 -12.88 10.59
N ASN A 180 1.60 -12.30 11.37
CA ASN A 180 1.39 -12.03 12.80
C ASN A 180 1.42 -10.55 13.19
N ALA A 181 1.91 -9.64 12.36
CA ALA A 181 1.86 -8.20 12.61
C ALA A 181 0.69 -7.57 11.84
N LEU A 182 -0.26 -6.97 12.55
CA LEU A 182 -1.50 -6.41 11.98
C LEU A 182 -1.25 -5.57 10.74
N MET A 183 -0.30 -4.63 10.80
CA MET A 183 -0.02 -3.72 9.68
C MET A 183 0.53 -4.43 8.43
N ARG A 184 1.10 -5.63 8.58
CA ARG A 184 1.65 -6.44 7.49
C ARG A 184 0.65 -7.43 6.90
N GLN A 185 -0.43 -7.73 7.62
CA GLN A 185 -1.44 -8.69 7.18
C GLN A 185 -2.20 -8.19 5.95
N ALA A 186 -2.55 -9.12 5.06
CA ALA A 186 -3.49 -8.87 3.97
C ALA A 186 -4.89 -8.65 4.54
N PHE A 187 -5.59 -7.60 4.08
CA PHE A 187 -6.90 -7.24 4.58
C PHE A 187 -7.95 -8.30 4.22
N VAL A 188 -8.70 -8.79 5.18
CA VAL A 188 -9.65 -9.90 4.98
C VAL A 188 -10.76 -9.63 3.96
N LYS A 189 -11.13 -8.35 3.72
CA LYS A 189 -12.12 -7.98 2.71
C LYS A 189 -11.52 -7.73 1.32
N ASP A 190 -10.22 -7.44 1.26
CA ASP A 190 -9.50 -7.11 0.04
C ASP A 190 -8.04 -7.58 0.18
N PRO A 191 -7.75 -8.87 -0.12
CA PRO A 191 -6.42 -9.45 0.07
C PRO A 191 -5.31 -8.85 -0.80
N ASP A 192 -5.66 -8.04 -1.80
CA ASP A 192 -4.71 -7.35 -2.66
C ASP A 192 -4.08 -6.13 -1.98
N LYS A 193 -4.54 -5.77 -0.79
CA LYS A 193 -3.95 -4.70 0.02
C LYS A 193 -3.68 -5.15 1.46
N THR A 194 -2.63 -4.58 2.03
CA THR A 194 -2.31 -4.76 3.46
C THR A 194 -3.11 -3.78 4.32
N ILE A 195 -3.17 -4.06 5.63
CA ILE A 195 -3.75 -3.13 6.60
C ILE A 195 -2.98 -1.79 6.60
N GLU A 196 -1.66 -1.80 6.47
CA GLU A 196 -0.85 -0.57 6.33
C GLU A 196 -1.29 0.27 5.13
N GLN A 197 -1.55 -0.36 3.98
CA GLN A 197 -2.06 0.33 2.80
C GLN A 197 -3.46 0.88 3.02
N LEU A 198 -4.36 0.12 3.67
CA LEU A 198 -5.71 0.58 4.02
C LEU A 198 -5.67 1.82 4.91
N VAL A 199 -4.86 1.82 5.97
CA VAL A 199 -4.68 2.97 6.87
C VAL A 199 -4.11 4.17 6.12
N THR A 200 -3.11 3.94 5.24
CA THR A 200 -2.50 4.98 4.41
C THR A 200 -3.51 5.61 3.44
N GLU A 201 -4.39 4.82 2.84
CA GLU A 201 -5.45 5.30 1.95
C GLU A 201 -6.42 6.22 2.70
N VAL A 202 -6.85 5.83 3.90
CA VAL A 202 -7.75 6.67 4.72
C VAL A 202 -7.03 7.93 5.19
N SER A 203 -5.77 7.84 5.63
CA SER A 203 -4.94 9.01 5.93
C SER A 203 -4.79 9.97 4.74
N ALA A 204 -4.68 9.43 3.53
CA ALA A 204 -4.60 10.26 2.32
C ALA A 204 -5.92 11.00 2.02
N ARG A 205 -7.07 10.33 2.23
CA ARG A 205 -8.42 10.91 2.04
C ARG A 205 -8.74 11.98 3.08
N THR A 206 -8.47 11.69 4.35
CA THR A 206 -8.76 12.62 5.46
C THR A 206 -7.75 13.76 5.58
N GLY A 207 -6.53 13.56 5.07
CA GLY A 207 -5.46 14.55 5.18
C GLY A 207 -4.75 14.56 6.53
N GLU A 208 -5.06 13.63 7.44
CA GLU A 208 -4.53 13.53 8.78
C GLU A 208 -3.63 12.29 8.98
N ASN A 209 -2.80 12.34 10.01
CA ASN A 209 -2.11 11.17 10.52
C ASN A 209 -3.12 10.23 11.20
N ILE A 210 -3.12 8.96 10.80
CA ILE A 210 -3.95 7.92 11.41
C ILE A 210 -3.03 6.83 11.94
N VAL A 211 -3.20 6.48 13.21
CA VAL A 211 -2.37 5.52 13.93
C VAL A 211 -3.25 4.44 14.56
N VAL A 212 -3.01 3.18 14.23
CA VAL A 212 -3.55 2.06 15.00
C VAL A 212 -2.69 1.93 16.25
N ARG A 213 -3.24 2.31 17.41
CA ARG A 213 -2.46 2.45 18.65
C ARG A 213 -2.23 1.12 19.35
N ARG A 214 -3.33 0.37 19.51
CA ARG A 214 -3.32 -0.93 20.20
C ARG A 214 -4.65 -1.64 19.98
N PHE A 215 -4.68 -2.93 20.31
CA PHE A 215 -5.90 -3.72 20.33
C PHE A 215 -5.83 -4.76 21.45
N VAL A 216 -7.00 -5.33 21.76
CA VAL A 216 -7.13 -6.53 22.57
C VAL A 216 -8.15 -7.45 21.92
N ARG A 217 -7.83 -8.73 21.86
CA ARG A 217 -8.70 -9.78 21.37
C ARG A 217 -8.91 -10.83 22.47
N PHE A 218 -10.13 -11.21 22.66
CA PHE A 218 -10.51 -12.31 23.51
C PHE A 218 -11.19 -13.40 22.68
N ALA A 219 -10.83 -14.64 22.91
CA ALA A 219 -11.55 -15.77 22.36
C ALA A 219 -11.80 -16.79 23.47
N LEU A 220 -12.99 -17.41 23.47
CA LEU A 220 -13.32 -18.42 24.46
C LEU A 220 -12.44 -19.66 24.24
N GLY A 221 -11.72 -20.07 25.30
CA GLY A 221 -10.86 -21.24 25.29
C GLY A 221 -9.40 -20.99 24.93
N GLU A 222 -9.02 -19.73 24.73
CA GLU A 222 -7.61 -19.25 24.60
C GLU A 222 -7.08 -18.81 25.96
#